data_6267fb3a0a2858931a4f3f4d2045c358
#
_entry.id   6267fb3a0a2858931a4f3f4d2045c358
#
_cell.length_a   1.000
_cell.length_b   1.000
_cell.length_c   1.000
_cell.angle_alpha   90.00
_cell.angle_beta   90.00
_cell.angle_gamma   90.00
#
_symmetry.space_group_name_H-M   'P 1'
#
loop_
_entity.id
_entity.type
_entity.pdbx_description
1 polymer ?
#
loop_
_entity_poly.entity_id
_entity_poly.type
_entity_poly.pdbx_seq_one_letter_code
_entity_poly.pdbx_strand_id
1 'polypeptide(L)'
;MGAQLVDSGFKRIKLGGGNFGIDAQSDRTILENVRSSVGADVEIAVDLLYRWKNFSNAKKQAERLYGFDLAWIEEPIPADDHVGLRHLSESIKIEVSGGECLATHAEFDEFIRNTRPAIVQPDITRCGGFTEMRRIYELAMCHSSRFVPHGFSTGILLSATTHFLASVPNGDLIEYSQSTSPLASGLVANPIQLIDGRVIVSNEPGLGVILDEDFISRYRVNVEFNT
;
A
#
# COMPACT_ATOMS: atom_id res chain seq x y z
N MET A 1 11.54 16.35 -1.71
CA MET A 1 10.34 15.48 -1.70
C MET A 1 9.87 15.21 -0.26
N GLY A 2 10.64 14.61 0.64
CA GLY A 2 10.17 14.29 2.01
C GLY A 2 9.59 15.49 2.76
N ALA A 3 10.30 16.61 2.86
CA ALA A 3 9.81 17.84 3.51
C ALA A 3 8.50 18.35 2.89
N GLN A 4 8.35 18.31 1.57
CA GLN A 4 7.12 18.73 0.87
C GLN A 4 5.91 17.87 1.27
N LEU A 5 6.12 16.56 1.46
CA LEU A 5 5.05 15.66 1.93
C LEU A 5 4.63 16.01 3.36
N VAL A 6 5.59 16.30 4.22
CA VAL A 6 5.32 16.75 5.60
C VAL A 6 4.53 18.07 5.60
N ASP A 7 4.93 19.04 4.79
CA ASP A 7 4.23 20.33 4.62
C ASP A 7 2.80 20.13 4.10
N SER A 8 2.56 19.09 3.30
CA SER A 8 1.22 18.69 2.84
C SER A 8 0.40 17.91 3.91
N GLY A 9 0.94 17.73 5.10
CA GLY A 9 0.27 17.12 6.24
C GLY A 9 0.41 15.59 6.34
N PHE A 10 1.19 14.94 5.49
CA PHE A 10 1.44 13.49 5.63
C PHE A 10 2.14 13.17 6.95
N LYS A 11 1.58 12.21 7.70
CA LYS A 11 2.12 11.71 8.97
C LYS A 11 2.84 10.38 8.82
N ARG A 12 2.70 9.75 7.65
CA ARG A 12 3.30 8.46 7.31
C ARG A 12 3.74 8.46 5.86
N ILE A 13 4.90 7.89 5.59
CA ILE A 13 5.48 7.79 4.24
C ILE A 13 5.88 6.34 4.02
N LYS A 14 5.48 5.78 2.87
CA LYS A 14 5.95 4.47 2.41
C LYS A 14 6.95 4.67 1.29
N LEU A 15 8.12 4.05 1.43
CA LEU A 15 9.16 3.99 0.41
C LEU A 15 9.03 2.66 -0.31
N GLY A 16 8.94 2.68 -1.63
CA GLY A 16 8.90 1.47 -2.44
C GLY A 16 9.62 1.64 -3.76
N GLY A 17 9.98 0.55 -4.39
CA GLY A 17 10.63 0.56 -5.69
C GLY A 17 12.09 1.03 -5.68
N GLY A 18 12.56 1.52 -6.82
CA GLY A 18 13.94 1.95 -6.99
C GLY A 18 14.96 0.86 -6.63
N ASN A 19 15.97 1.21 -5.86
CA ASN A 19 17.03 0.29 -5.43
C ASN A 19 16.89 -0.19 -3.98
N PHE A 20 15.81 0.16 -3.28
CA PHE A 20 15.61 -0.28 -1.89
C PHE A 20 15.43 -1.81 -1.81
N GLY A 21 16.07 -2.44 -0.84
CA GLY A 21 16.06 -3.89 -0.64
C GLY A 21 17.11 -4.67 -1.42
N ILE A 22 17.95 -4.01 -2.24
CA ILE A 22 19.01 -4.66 -3.02
C ILE A 22 20.33 -4.70 -2.24
N ASP A 23 20.72 -3.57 -1.68
CA ASP A 23 21.98 -3.41 -0.95
C ASP A 23 21.77 -2.73 0.41
N ALA A 24 22.21 -3.40 1.48
CA ALA A 24 21.99 -2.94 2.84
C ALA A 24 22.64 -1.58 3.18
N GLN A 25 23.75 -1.22 2.52
CA GLN A 25 24.38 0.08 2.75
C GLN A 25 23.60 1.20 2.07
N SER A 26 23.14 0.94 0.84
CA SER A 26 22.26 1.87 0.11
C SER A 26 20.94 2.07 0.85
N ASP A 27 20.31 1.00 1.35
CA ASP A 27 19.07 1.05 2.12
C ASP A 27 19.22 1.93 3.36
N ARG A 28 20.32 1.74 4.08
CA ARG A 28 20.65 2.57 5.24
C ARG A 28 20.76 4.04 4.88
N THR A 29 21.53 4.36 3.83
CA THR A 29 21.72 5.74 3.36
C THR A 29 20.39 6.40 2.93
N ILE A 30 19.53 5.63 2.25
CA ILE A 30 18.18 6.10 1.87
C ILE A 30 17.36 6.44 3.12
N LEU A 31 17.31 5.54 4.09
CA LEU A 31 16.54 5.75 5.34
C LEU A 31 17.08 6.91 6.18
N GLU A 32 18.40 7.06 6.29
CA GLU A 32 19.04 8.19 6.97
C GLU A 32 18.63 9.52 6.31
N ASN A 33 18.67 9.60 4.99
CA ASN A 33 18.29 10.78 4.24
C ASN A 33 16.78 11.09 4.36
N VAL A 34 15.93 10.06 4.28
CA VAL A 34 14.48 10.22 4.44
C VAL A 34 14.17 10.70 5.86
N ARG A 35 14.67 10.02 6.88
CA ARG A 35 14.45 10.40 8.28
C ARG A 35 14.90 11.83 8.56
N SER A 36 16.06 12.24 8.03
CA SER A 36 16.56 13.61 8.14
C SER A 36 15.64 14.63 7.46
N SER A 37 14.97 14.24 6.37
CA SER A 37 14.10 15.16 5.62
C SER A 37 12.68 15.28 6.18
N VAL A 38 12.18 14.24 6.88
CA VAL A 38 10.80 14.19 7.38
C VAL A 38 10.68 14.42 8.90
N GLY A 39 11.79 14.37 9.62
CA GLY A 39 11.80 14.50 11.09
C GLY A 39 11.46 13.22 11.84
N ALA A 40 11.46 13.27 13.16
CA ALA A 40 11.27 12.10 14.03
C ALA A 40 9.81 11.63 14.10
N ASP A 41 8.85 12.54 13.95
CA ASP A 41 7.43 12.28 14.18
C ASP A 41 6.70 11.61 13.01
N VAL A 42 7.34 11.54 11.83
CA VAL A 42 6.75 10.89 10.65
C VAL A 42 7.08 9.41 10.65
N GLU A 43 6.05 8.56 10.58
CA GLU A 43 6.23 7.12 10.44
C GLU A 43 6.75 6.76 9.05
N ILE A 44 7.71 5.84 8.99
CA ILE A 44 8.28 5.35 7.74
C ILE A 44 7.96 3.88 7.59
N ALA A 45 7.36 3.51 6.47
CA ALA A 45 7.22 2.13 6.02
C ALA A 45 8.08 1.89 4.77
N VAL A 46 8.39 0.64 4.49
CA VAL A 46 9.16 0.25 3.31
C VAL A 46 8.51 -0.90 2.58
N ASP A 47 8.45 -0.81 1.26
CA ASP A 47 7.98 -1.86 0.38
C ASP A 47 9.17 -2.49 -0.35
N LEU A 48 9.36 -3.77 -0.15
CA LEU A 48 10.50 -4.54 -0.64
C LEU A 48 10.27 -5.17 -2.02
N LEU A 49 9.02 -5.20 -2.50
CA LEU A 49 8.68 -5.82 -3.78
C LEU A 49 9.27 -7.23 -3.92
N TYR A 50 9.16 -8.06 -2.88
CA TYR A 50 9.66 -9.45 -2.81
C TYR A 50 11.18 -9.62 -2.97
N ARG A 51 11.99 -8.58 -2.72
CA ARG A 51 13.43 -8.58 -3.06
C ARG A 51 14.31 -9.42 -2.15
N TRP A 52 13.89 -9.69 -0.93
CA TRP A 52 14.66 -10.55 -0.06
C TRP A 52 14.38 -12.02 -0.39
N LYS A 53 15.44 -12.83 -0.42
CA LYS A 53 15.41 -14.16 -1.05
C LYS A 53 14.57 -15.20 -0.31
N ASN A 54 14.56 -15.15 1.02
CA ASN A 54 13.90 -16.12 1.90
C ASN A 54 13.90 -15.61 3.34
N PHE A 55 13.26 -16.35 4.23
CA PHE A 55 13.18 -16.03 5.66
C PHE A 55 14.54 -15.67 6.29
N SER A 56 15.57 -16.51 6.12
CA SER A 56 16.87 -16.31 6.76
C SER A 56 17.55 -15.02 6.31
N ASN A 57 17.47 -14.71 5.02
CA ASN A 57 17.97 -13.46 4.46
C ASN A 57 17.13 -12.27 4.96
N ALA A 58 15.81 -12.37 4.91
CA ALA A 58 14.89 -11.31 5.33
C ALA A 58 15.07 -10.94 6.80
N LYS A 59 15.14 -11.93 7.69
CA LYS A 59 15.39 -11.70 9.12
C LYS A 59 16.66 -10.90 9.36
N LYS A 60 17.77 -11.32 8.72
CA LYS A 60 19.05 -10.63 8.83
C LYS A 60 19.02 -9.19 8.30
N GLN A 61 18.26 -8.95 7.22
CA GLN A 61 18.11 -7.60 6.68
C GLN A 61 17.22 -6.75 7.58
N ALA A 62 16.09 -7.28 8.04
CA ALA A 62 15.18 -6.57 8.94
C ALA A 62 15.86 -6.15 10.26
N GLU A 63 16.68 -7.01 10.84
CA GLU A 63 17.45 -6.70 12.05
C GLU A 63 18.38 -5.49 11.88
N ARG A 64 18.93 -5.28 10.69
CA ARG A 64 19.76 -4.11 10.36
C ARG A 64 18.96 -2.80 10.29
N LEU A 65 17.65 -2.90 10.13
CA LEU A 65 16.75 -1.75 10.02
C LEU A 65 16.10 -1.34 11.35
N TYR A 66 16.32 -2.07 12.45
CA TYR A 66 15.71 -1.78 13.75
C TYR A 66 16.01 -0.37 14.28
N GLY A 67 17.13 0.21 13.92
CA GLY A 67 17.51 1.57 14.34
C GLY A 67 16.74 2.70 13.65
N PHE A 68 15.89 2.37 12.64
CA PHE A 68 15.14 3.37 11.87
C PHE A 68 13.70 3.55 12.31
N ASP A 69 13.23 2.74 13.28
CA ASP A 69 11.86 2.78 13.78
C ASP A 69 10.83 2.73 12.64
N LEU A 70 10.91 1.65 11.83
CA LEU A 70 10.00 1.44 10.71
C LEU A 70 8.64 0.98 11.22
N ALA A 71 7.58 1.58 10.67
CA ALA A 71 6.21 1.22 10.97
C ALA A 71 5.86 -0.19 10.47
N TRP A 72 6.28 -0.55 9.25
CA TRP A 72 6.19 -1.91 8.71
C TRP A 72 7.15 -2.14 7.55
N ILE A 73 7.30 -3.41 7.22
CA ILE A 73 7.98 -3.92 6.02
C ILE A 73 6.93 -4.63 5.16
N GLU A 74 6.74 -4.16 3.93
CA GLU A 74 5.79 -4.68 2.96
C GLU A 74 6.47 -5.64 2.01
N GLU A 75 5.84 -6.79 1.75
CA GLU A 75 6.24 -7.80 0.77
C GLU A 75 7.74 -8.14 0.76
N PRO A 76 8.31 -8.54 1.93
CA PRO A 76 9.75 -8.70 2.05
C PRO A 76 10.34 -9.85 1.24
N ILE A 77 9.64 -10.99 1.13
CA ILE A 77 10.08 -12.22 0.44
C ILE A 77 8.99 -12.70 -0.53
N PRO A 78 9.26 -13.65 -1.43
CA PRO A 78 8.27 -14.16 -2.38
C PRO A 78 6.93 -14.48 -1.74
N ALA A 79 5.83 -14.06 -2.38
CA ALA A 79 4.48 -14.11 -1.81
C ALA A 79 3.99 -15.55 -1.55
N ASP A 80 4.50 -16.53 -2.29
CA ASP A 80 4.20 -17.95 -2.17
C ASP A 80 5.00 -18.67 -1.07
N ASP A 81 6.01 -18.01 -0.47
CA ASP A 81 6.73 -18.53 0.70
C ASP A 81 5.96 -18.23 2.01
N HIS A 82 4.75 -18.77 2.14
CA HIS A 82 3.91 -18.57 3.33
C HIS A 82 4.59 -18.99 4.64
N VAL A 83 5.38 -20.07 4.59
CA VAL A 83 6.12 -20.55 5.77
C VAL A 83 7.20 -19.54 6.18
N GLY A 84 7.95 -19.04 5.21
CA GLY A 84 8.97 -18.02 5.44
C GLY A 84 8.37 -16.70 5.95
N LEU A 85 7.25 -16.25 5.37
CA LEU A 85 6.52 -15.06 5.82
C LEU A 85 6.04 -15.20 7.27
N ARG A 86 5.46 -16.34 7.63
CA ARG A 86 5.03 -16.63 9.00
C ARG A 86 6.18 -16.57 9.98
N HIS A 87 7.28 -17.27 9.69
CA HIS A 87 8.46 -17.26 10.54
C HIS A 87 9.03 -15.84 10.69
N LEU A 88 8.98 -15.03 9.63
CA LEU A 88 9.42 -13.65 9.66
C LEU A 88 8.52 -12.82 10.58
N SER A 89 7.21 -12.85 10.37
CA SER A 89 6.22 -12.13 11.19
C SER A 89 6.34 -12.45 12.68
N GLU A 90 6.67 -13.70 13.04
CA GLU A 90 6.80 -14.16 14.41
C GLU A 90 8.18 -13.87 15.04
N SER A 91 9.22 -13.55 14.23
CA SER A 91 10.62 -13.48 14.71
C SER A 91 11.26 -12.11 14.64
N ILE A 92 10.67 -11.13 13.96
CA ILE A 92 11.20 -9.75 13.88
C ILE A 92 10.31 -8.78 14.65
N LYS A 93 10.89 -7.61 14.99
CA LYS A 93 10.17 -6.56 15.75
C LYS A 93 9.36 -5.63 14.87
N ILE A 94 9.66 -5.56 13.57
CA ILE A 94 8.97 -4.69 12.62
C ILE A 94 7.77 -5.44 12.08
N GLU A 95 6.62 -4.80 12.03
CA GLU A 95 5.40 -5.39 11.47
C GLU A 95 5.61 -5.80 10.00
N VAL A 96 5.05 -6.95 9.61
CA VAL A 96 5.08 -7.43 8.22
C VAL A 96 3.72 -7.23 7.59
N SER A 97 3.70 -6.72 6.38
CA SER A 97 2.49 -6.47 5.60
C SER A 97 2.56 -7.09 4.21
N GLY A 98 1.39 -7.22 3.57
CA GLY A 98 1.30 -7.68 2.19
C GLY A 98 -0.12 -8.02 1.75
N GLY A 99 -0.23 -8.53 0.52
CA GLY A 99 -1.49 -8.99 -0.05
C GLY A 99 -2.03 -8.15 -1.19
N GLU A 100 -1.30 -7.15 -1.70
CA GLU A 100 -1.78 -6.29 -2.77
C GLU A 100 -2.11 -7.01 -4.08
N CYS A 101 -1.46 -8.14 -4.33
CA CYS A 101 -1.64 -8.95 -5.54
C CYS A 101 -2.70 -10.05 -5.40
N LEU A 102 -3.27 -10.27 -4.21
CA LEU A 102 -4.29 -11.29 -3.99
C LEU A 102 -5.66 -10.86 -4.55
N ALA A 103 -6.40 -11.83 -5.12
CA ALA A 103 -7.59 -11.51 -5.91
C ALA A 103 -8.91 -11.70 -5.16
N THR A 104 -9.04 -12.65 -4.26
CA THR A 104 -10.32 -13.00 -3.62
C THR A 104 -10.20 -13.14 -2.11
N HIS A 105 -11.33 -13.10 -1.41
CA HIS A 105 -11.32 -13.37 0.04
C HIS A 105 -10.78 -14.78 0.37
N ALA A 106 -10.90 -15.74 -0.53
CA ALA A 106 -10.36 -17.10 -0.31
C ALA A 106 -8.82 -17.11 -0.31
N GLU A 107 -8.20 -16.36 -1.23
CA GLU A 107 -6.74 -16.19 -1.24
C GLU A 107 -6.27 -15.41 0.00
N PHE A 108 -7.02 -14.40 0.44
CA PHE A 108 -6.72 -13.69 1.67
C PHE A 108 -6.91 -14.55 2.92
N ASP A 109 -7.90 -15.44 2.97
CA ASP A 109 -8.06 -16.40 4.09
C ASP A 109 -6.85 -17.32 4.19
N GLU A 110 -6.41 -17.87 3.06
CA GLU A 110 -5.20 -18.70 3.00
C GLU A 110 -3.96 -17.91 3.43
N PHE A 111 -3.77 -16.71 2.88
CA PHE A 111 -2.66 -15.83 3.21
C PHE A 111 -2.62 -15.48 4.71
N ILE A 112 -3.71 -14.98 5.27
CA ILE A 112 -3.78 -14.53 6.67
C ILE A 112 -3.52 -15.69 7.63
N ARG A 113 -4.15 -16.85 7.39
CA ARG A 113 -4.00 -18.04 8.25
C ARG A 113 -2.58 -18.59 8.23
N ASN A 114 -1.96 -18.60 7.07
CA ASN A 114 -0.66 -19.22 6.87
C ASN A 114 0.51 -18.28 7.21
N THR A 115 0.37 -16.97 7.01
CA THR A 115 1.48 -16.01 7.18
C THR A 115 1.37 -15.15 8.45
N ARG A 116 0.15 -14.97 8.99
CA ARG A 116 -0.14 -14.11 10.16
C ARG A 116 0.45 -12.70 10.02
N PRO A 117 0.11 -11.98 8.96
CA PRO A 117 0.63 -10.64 8.76
C PRO A 117 0.06 -9.69 9.80
N ALA A 118 0.85 -8.72 10.24
CA ALA A 118 0.35 -7.65 11.11
C ALA A 118 -0.61 -6.72 10.35
N ILE A 119 -0.38 -6.56 9.04
CA ILE A 119 -1.14 -5.66 8.17
C ILE A 119 -1.53 -6.39 6.89
N VAL A 120 -2.81 -6.30 6.51
CA VAL A 120 -3.37 -6.85 5.27
C VAL A 120 -3.65 -5.70 4.31
N GLN A 121 -3.19 -5.81 3.07
CA GLN A 121 -3.17 -4.72 2.09
C GLN A 121 -3.91 -5.07 0.78
N PRO A 122 -5.23 -5.32 0.81
CA PRO A 122 -5.96 -5.60 -0.42
C PRO A 122 -6.07 -4.35 -1.31
N ASP A 123 -6.00 -4.57 -2.61
CA ASP A 123 -6.34 -3.57 -3.62
C ASP A 123 -7.77 -3.78 -4.10
N ILE A 124 -8.64 -2.77 -3.95
CA ILE A 124 -10.06 -2.88 -4.28
C ILE A 124 -10.31 -3.17 -5.76
N THR A 125 -9.37 -2.80 -6.64
CA THR A 125 -9.47 -3.06 -8.08
C THR A 125 -9.00 -4.45 -8.49
N ARG A 126 -8.30 -5.16 -7.59
CA ARG A 126 -7.75 -6.51 -7.80
C ARG A 126 -8.53 -7.57 -7.02
N CYS A 127 -8.90 -7.27 -5.78
CA CYS A 127 -9.51 -8.24 -4.87
C CYS A 127 -10.98 -8.59 -5.17
N GLY A 128 -11.60 -7.98 -6.21
CA GLY A 128 -12.99 -8.25 -6.59
C GLY A 128 -13.99 -7.17 -6.17
N GLY A 129 -13.52 -5.94 -5.92
CA GLY A 129 -14.36 -4.78 -5.63
C GLY A 129 -14.90 -4.75 -4.21
N PHE A 130 -15.95 -3.95 -3.98
CA PHE A 130 -16.49 -3.67 -2.64
C PHE A 130 -16.93 -4.92 -1.87
N THR A 131 -17.57 -5.88 -2.57
CA THR A 131 -18.09 -7.10 -1.93
C THR A 131 -16.97 -7.95 -1.34
N GLU A 132 -15.93 -8.23 -2.12
CA GLU A 132 -14.79 -9.00 -1.64
C GLU A 132 -13.96 -8.22 -0.61
N MET A 133 -13.76 -6.92 -0.84
CA MET A 133 -13.07 -6.03 0.09
C MET A 133 -13.71 -6.06 1.49
N ARG A 134 -15.06 -6.11 1.57
CA ARG A 134 -15.80 -6.24 2.83
C ARG A 134 -15.49 -7.55 3.54
N ARG A 135 -15.51 -8.65 2.80
CA ARG A 135 -15.19 -9.99 3.35
C ARG A 135 -13.76 -10.07 3.85
N ILE A 136 -12.82 -9.48 3.08
CA ILE A 136 -11.41 -9.43 3.45
C ILE A 136 -11.21 -8.57 4.72
N TYR A 137 -11.89 -7.43 4.81
CA TYR A 137 -11.87 -6.60 6.00
C TYR A 137 -12.34 -7.38 7.25
N GLU A 138 -13.50 -8.05 7.17
CA GLU A 138 -14.04 -8.84 8.27
C GLU A 138 -13.07 -9.97 8.67
N LEU A 139 -12.46 -10.62 7.68
CA LEU A 139 -11.45 -11.66 7.90
C LEU A 139 -10.21 -11.10 8.61
N ALA A 140 -9.66 -9.96 8.17
CA ALA A 140 -8.54 -9.29 8.81
C ALA A 140 -8.85 -8.96 10.28
N MET A 141 -10.05 -8.42 10.56
CA MET A 141 -10.48 -8.11 11.93
C MET A 141 -10.59 -9.37 12.81
N CYS A 142 -11.10 -10.48 12.28
CA CYS A 142 -11.17 -11.77 13.00
C CYS A 142 -9.79 -12.32 13.38
N HIS A 143 -8.76 -11.97 12.62
CA HIS A 143 -7.38 -12.40 12.86
C HIS A 143 -6.51 -11.33 13.55
N SER A 144 -7.10 -10.21 13.98
CA SER A 144 -6.39 -9.08 14.62
C SER A 144 -5.32 -8.46 13.75
N SER A 145 -5.42 -8.59 12.42
CA SER A 145 -4.58 -7.89 11.46
C SER A 145 -5.13 -6.49 11.19
N ARG A 146 -4.27 -5.48 11.11
CA ARG A 146 -4.66 -4.16 10.65
C ARG A 146 -5.02 -4.21 9.17
N PHE A 147 -5.92 -3.33 8.77
CA PHE A 147 -6.40 -3.26 7.39
C PHE A 147 -5.96 -1.93 6.76
N VAL A 148 -4.99 -1.99 5.85
CA VAL A 148 -4.40 -0.81 5.19
C VAL A 148 -4.36 -1.07 3.68
N PRO A 149 -5.40 -0.72 2.94
CA PRO A 149 -5.48 -1.02 1.51
C PRO A 149 -4.34 -0.44 0.68
N HIS A 150 -3.86 -1.24 -0.28
CA HIS A 150 -2.95 -0.79 -1.32
C HIS A 150 -3.61 0.29 -2.19
N GLY A 151 -2.83 1.29 -2.60
CA GLY A 151 -3.33 2.46 -3.31
C GLY A 151 -2.40 3.02 -4.40
N PHE A 152 -1.90 2.17 -5.31
CA PHE A 152 -0.99 2.61 -6.37
C PHE A 152 -1.58 2.37 -7.76
N SER A 153 -2.47 3.28 -8.24
CA SER A 153 -3.07 3.23 -9.58
C SER A 153 -3.69 4.59 -9.94
N THR A 154 -5.00 4.64 -10.10
CA THR A 154 -5.73 5.82 -10.61
C THR A 154 -6.57 6.51 -9.52
N GLY A 155 -7.08 7.70 -9.82
CA GLY A 155 -8.05 8.38 -8.96
C GLY A 155 -9.34 7.60 -8.74
N ILE A 156 -9.70 6.66 -9.63
CA ILE A 156 -10.85 5.78 -9.45
C ILE A 156 -10.60 4.79 -8.30
N LEU A 157 -9.43 4.15 -8.27
CA LEU A 157 -9.01 3.28 -7.16
C LEU A 157 -9.03 4.06 -5.84
N LEU A 158 -8.41 5.22 -5.83
CA LEU A 158 -8.33 6.06 -4.62
C LEU A 158 -9.72 6.42 -4.11
N SER A 159 -10.66 6.81 -5.00
CA SER A 159 -12.04 7.10 -4.62
C SER A 159 -12.75 5.89 -4.05
N ALA A 160 -12.68 4.75 -4.73
CA ALA A 160 -13.32 3.52 -4.26
C ALA A 160 -12.80 3.11 -2.87
N THR A 161 -11.48 3.14 -2.69
CA THR A 161 -10.84 2.82 -1.41
C THR A 161 -11.25 3.81 -0.31
N THR A 162 -11.32 5.12 -0.62
CA THR A 162 -11.76 6.15 0.33
C THR A 162 -13.18 5.90 0.81
N HIS A 163 -14.12 5.62 -0.11
CA HIS A 163 -15.51 5.29 0.25
C HIS A 163 -15.61 4.02 1.09
N PHE A 164 -14.82 3.00 0.74
CA PHE A 164 -14.78 1.77 1.52
C PHE A 164 -14.30 2.02 2.95
N LEU A 165 -13.17 2.68 3.12
CA LEU A 165 -12.59 2.98 4.43
C LEU A 165 -13.53 3.82 5.31
N ALA A 166 -14.23 4.80 4.72
CA ALA A 166 -15.23 5.60 5.42
C ALA A 166 -16.44 4.78 5.90
N SER A 167 -16.66 3.59 5.36
CA SER A 167 -17.80 2.71 5.69
C SER A 167 -17.51 1.67 6.76
N VAL A 168 -16.26 1.57 7.25
CA VAL A 168 -15.83 0.56 8.21
C VAL A 168 -15.18 1.18 9.45
N PRO A 169 -15.33 0.56 10.64
CA PRO A 169 -14.54 0.94 11.82
C PRO A 169 -13.03 0.76 11.53
N ASN A 170 -12.20 1.62 12.11
CA ASN A 170 -10.73 1.59 11.94
C ASN A 170 -10.25 1.73 10.48
N GLY A 171 -11.09 2.30 9.59
CA GLY A 171 -10.73 2.70 8.24
C GLY A 171 -10.03 4.05 8.23
N ASP A 172 -8.90 4.17 8.93
CA ASP A 172 -8.24 5.43 9.26
C ASP A 172 -6.99 5.72 8.43
N LEU A 173 -6.53 4.76 7.64
CA LEU A 173 -5.33 4.89 6.83
C LEU A 173 -5.55 4.44 5.39
N ILE A 174 -5.21 5.34 4.47
CA ILE A 174 -5.23 5.10 3.02
C ILE A 174 -3.86 5.37 2.42
N GLU A 175 -3.44 4.52 1.50
CA GLU A 175 -2.27 4.80 0.68
C GLU A 175 -2.62 5.83 -0.40
N TYR A 176 -1.96 6.99 -0.35
CA TYR A 176 -2.13 8.08 -1.31
C TYR A 176 -0.89 8.20 -2.18
N SER A 177 -0.94 7.58 -3.36
CA SER A 177 0.19 7.52 -4.29
C SER A 177 0.68 8.90 -4.73
N GLN A 178 1.99 9.10 -4.69
CA GLN A 178 2.68 10.27 -5.23
C GLN A 178 3.27 9.99 -6.63
N SER A 179 2.68 9.05 -7.36
CA SER A 179 3.09 8.70 -8.72
C SER A 179 2.96 9.90 -9.67
N THR A 180 3.98 10.11 -10.48
CA THR A 180 3.97 11.11 -11.57
C THR A 180 3.37 10.54 -12.86
N SER A 181 2.83 9.33 -12.85
CA SER A 181 2.16 8.73 -14.01
C SER A 181 0.96 9.59 -14.43
N PRO A 182 0.81 9.89 -15.73
CA PRO A 182 -0.36 10.61 -16.21
C PRO A 182 -1.69 9.94 -15.84
N LEU A 183 -1.74 8.60 -15.76
CA LEU A 183 -2.94 7.86 -15.35
C LEU A 183 -3.32 8.10 -13.89
N ALA A 184 -2.34 8.31 -13.02
CA ALA A 184 -2.62 8.55 -11.59
C ALA A 184 -3.30 9.90 -11.36
N SER A 185 -2.90 10.93 -12.11
CA SER A 185 -3.35 12.32 -11.89
C SER A 185 -4.32 12.86 -12.92
N GLY A 186 -4.34 12.31 -14.16
CA GLY A 186 -5.06 12.91 -15.28
C GLY A 186 -6.37 12.24 -15.66
N LEU A 187 -6.63 11.01 -15.20
CA LEU A 187 -7.84 10.27 -15.59
C LEU A 187 -9.13 10.86 -15.00
N VAL A 188 -9.02 11.57 -13.88
CA VAL A 188 -10.14 12.11 -13.11
C VAL A 188 -10.10 13.64 -13.16
N ALA A 189 -11.15 14.27 -13.68
CA ALA A 189 -11.25 15.73 -13.81
C ALA A 189 -11.44 16.44 -12.47
N ASN A 190 -11.98 15.74 -11.46
CA ASN A 190 -12.20 16.23 -10.09
C ASN A 190 -11.39 15.41 -9.08
N PRO A 191 -10.06 15.59 -9.02
CA PRO A 191 -9.21 14.76 -8.18
C PRO A 191 -9.60 14.86 -6.70
N ILE A 192 -9.44 13.74 -5.99
CA ILE A 192 -9.70 13.68 -4.55
C ILE A 192 -8.77 14.65 -3.83
N GLN A 193 -9.37 15.43 -2.94
CA GLN A 193 -8.64 16.44 -2.19
C GLN A 193 -7.94 15.84 -0.98
N LEU A 194 -6.68 16.21 -0.81
CA LEU A 194 -5.89 16.00 0.39
C LEU A 194 -5.83 17.33 1.16
N ILE A 195 -6.38 17.35 2.37
CA ILE A 195 -6.39 18.54 3.25
C ILE A 195 -5.79 18.14 4.60
N ASP A 196 -4.70 18.76 4.97
CA ASP A 196 -4.00 18.50 6.25
C ASP A 196 -3.75 16.99 6.49
N GLY A 197 -3.29 16.29 5.47
CA GLY A 197 -3.02 14.85 5.53
C GLY A 197 -4.25 13.95 5.58
N ARG A 198 -5.44 14.49 5.29
CA ARG A 198 -6.70 13.75 5.24
C ARG A 198 -7.30 13.76 3.85
N VAL A 199 -7.77 12.61 3.42
CA VAL A 199 -8.51 12.44 2.17
C VAL A 199 -9.99 12.71 2.45
N ILE A 200 -10.60 13.57 1.63
CA ILE A 200 -12.00 13.97 1.81
C ILE A 200 -12.91 13.05 0.99
N VAL A 201 -13.85 12.40 1.64
CA VAL A 201 -14.87 11.56 0.98
C VAL A 201 -15.84 12.45 0.21
N SER A 202 -16.08 12.14 -1.07
CA SER A 202 -17.08 12.85 -1.89
C SER A 202 -18.52 12.52 -1.45
N ASN A 203 -19.40 13.51 -1.49
CA ASN A 203 -20.84 13.33 -1.31
C ASN A 203 -21.59 13.19 -2.66
N GLU A 204 -20.87 13.24 -3.76
CA GLU A 204 -21.46 13.08 -5.09
C GLU A 204 -21.91 11.62 -5.33
N PRO A 205 -22.92 11.37 -6.18
CA PRO A 205 -23.39 10.04 -6.49
C PRO A 205 -22.29 9.07 -6.97
N GLY A 206 -22.43 7.80 -6.65
CA GLY A 206 -21.48 6.75 -7.01
C GLY A 206 -20.15 6.91 -6.28
N LEU A 207 -19.05 6.89 -7.01
CA LEU A 207 -17.71 7.16 -6.47
C LEU A 207 -17.37 8.65 -6.39
N GLY A 208 -18.28 9.53 -6.83
CA GLY A 208 -18.00 10.96 -6.94
C GLY A 208 -16.90 11.30 -7.95
N VAL A 209 -16.64 10.44 -8.92
CA VAL A 209 -15.59 10.60 -9.92
C VAL A 209 -16.18 11.12 -11.22
N ILE A 210 -15.56 12.15 -11.78
CA ILE A 210 -15.82 12.66 -13.13
C ILE A 210 -14.61 12.32 -13.99
N LEU A 211 -14.82 11.55 -15.05
CA LEU A 211 -13.72 11.19 -15.97
C LEU A 211 -13.35 12.37 -16.87
N ASP A 212 -12.05 12.52 -17.15
CA ASP A 212 -11.55 13.47 -18.12
C ASP A 212 -11.58 12.86 -19.52
N GLU A 213 -12.58 13.24 -20.33
CA GLU A 213 -12.79 12.69 -21.67
C GLU A 213 -11.67 13.08 -22.65
N ASP A 214 -11.09 14.25 -22.50
CA ASP A 214 -9.95 14.69 -23.32
C ASP A 214 -8.70 13.86 -22.99
N PHE A 215 -8.48 13.57 -21.72
CA PHE A 215 -7.42 12.68 -21.28
C PHE A 215 -7.63 11.26 -21.82
N ILE A 216 -8.85 10.71 -21.69
CA ILE A 216 -9.19 9.38 -22.21
C ILE A 216 -8.94 9.32 -23.72
N SER A 217 -9.41 10.31 -24.48
CA SER A 217 -9.22 10.38 -25.93
C SER A 217 -7.75 10.39 -26.33
N ARG A 218 -6.89 11.05 -25.54
CA ARG A 218 -5.44 11.14 -25.80
C ARG A 218 -4.69 9.83 -25.56
N TYR A 219 -5.09 9.07 -24.55
CA TYR A 219 -4.38 7.86 -24.12
C TYR A 219 -5.12 6.56 -24.51
N ARG A 220 -6.27 6.67 -25.16
CA ARG A 220 -7.03 5.51 -25.63
C ARG A 220 -6.24 4.73 -26.67
N VAL A 221 -6.13 3.44 -26.47
CA VAL A 221 -5.62 2.49 -27.46
C VAL A 221 -6.77 1.67 -28.02
N ASN A 222 -6.80 1.50 -29.34
CA ASN A 222 -7.73 0.57 -29.97
C ASN A 222 -7.14 -0.83 -29.87
N VAL A 223 -7.79 -1.72 -29.14
CA VAL A 223 -7.43 -3.13 -29.09
C VAL A 223 -8.39 -3.87 -30.00
N GLU A 224 -7.89 -4.40 -31.11
CA GLU A 224 -8.65 -5.33 -31.95
C GLU A 224 -8.52 -6.74 -31.34
N PHE A 225 -9.62 -7.28 -30.87
CA PHE A 225 -9.67 -8.68 -30.48
C PHE A 225 -9.92 -9.50 -31.75
N ASN A 226 -8.91 -10.23 -32.22
CA ASN A 226 -9.13 -11.26 -33.23
C ASN A 226 -9.93 -12.39 -32.59
N THR A 227 -11.23 -12.47 -32.91
CA THR A 227 -12.15 -13.54 -32.52
C THR A 227 -11.94 -14.76 -33.40
#